data_bd0cbb61e8943800ffd4b6823f4fe42c
#
_entry.id   bd0cbb61e8943800ffd4b6823f4fe42c
#
_cell.length_a   1.000
_cell.length_b   1.000
_cell.length_c   1.000
_cell.angle_alpha   90.00
_cell.angle_beta   90.00
_cell.angle_gamma   90.00
#
_symmetry.space_group_name_H-M   'P 1'
#
loop_
_entity.id
_entity.type
_entity.pdbx_description
1 polymer ?
#
loop_
_entity_poly.entity_id
_entity_poly.type
_entity_poly.pdbx_seq_one_letter_code
_entity_poly.pdbx_strand_id
1 'polypeptide(L)'
;KGEQTQKLTKPDEKYVNKALKKEDILIEKYGSMNNYYDKAHIDCKVLKDMNIYVSASGHLMPCCWVAGQLYKWWEKPGQNQIWRFIDNVGGLDELSVLKHGFKKVLEGDFFNNIKSSWKKSSCTGGDGKLKVCSVKCGTEFDPFGAQFEEVNT
;
A
#
# COMPACT_ATOMS: atom_id res chain seq x y z
N LYS A 1 -6.19 -32.60 -8.62
CA LYS A 1 -5.12 -31.68 -9.06
C LYS A 1 -5.18 -31.64 -10.57
N GLY A 2 -5.42 -30.46 -11.19
CA GLY A 2 -5.44 -30.32 -12.65
C GLY A 2 -4.03 -30.52 -13.21
N GLU A 3 -3.92 -31.27 -14.29
CA GLU A 3 -2.67 -31.36 -15.05
C GLU A 3 -2.51 -30.12 -15.91
N GLN A 4 -1.30 -29.58 -15.96
CA GLN A 4 -0.99 -28.46 -16.83
C GLN A 4 -0.92 -28.95 -18.28
N THR A 5 -1.94 -28.67 -19.07
CA THR A 5 -2.04 -29.12 -20.46
C THR A 5 -1.38 -28.17 -21.45
N GLN A 6 -1.14 -26.91 -21.07
CA GLN A 6 -0.51 -25.90 -21.92
C GLN A 6 0.26 -24.87 -21.10
N LYS A 7 1.49 -24.58 -21.52
CA LYS A 7 2.28 -23.47 -20.97
C LYS A 7 1.99 -22.20 -21.76
N LEU A 8 1.52 -21.16 -21.07
CA LEU A 8 1.32 -19.86 -21.70
C LEU A 8 2.68 -19.27 -22.11
N THR A 9 2.76 -18.78 -23.32
CA THR A 9 3.91 -18.02 -23.82
C THR A 9 3.75 -16.54 -23.48
N LYS A 10 4.89 -15.84 -23.40
CA LYS A 10 4.87 -14.37 -23.21
C LYS A 10 4.09 -13.75 -24.39
N PRO A 11 3.15 -12.81 -24.13
CA PRO A 11 2.43 -12.15 -25.21
C PRO A 11 3.36 -11.26 -26.05
N ASP A 12 2.92 -10.90 -27.27
CA ASP A 12 3.60 -9.90 -28.09
C ASP A 12 3.81 -8.60 -27.32
N GLU A 13 4.91 -7.88 -27.57
CA GLU A 13 5.27 -6.66 -26.85
C GLU A 13 4.17 -5.60 -26.82
N LYS A 14 3.36 -5.51 -27.88
CA LYS A 14 2.21 -4.58 -27.96
C LYS A 14 1.14 -4.82 -26.90
N TYR A 15 1.07 -6.05 -26.33
CA TYR A 15 0.12 -6.42 -25.27
C TYR A 15 0.77 -6.48 -23.87
N VAL A 16 2.08 -6.24 -23.77
CA VAL A 16 2.76 -6.21 -22.47
C VAL A 16 2.38 -4.93 -21.73
N ASN A 17 1.98 -5.07 -20.47
CA ASN A 17 1.68 -3.92 -19.63
C ASN A 17 2.93 -3.04 -19.50
N LYS A 18 2.80 -1.76 -19.87
CA LYS A 18 3.88 -0.77 -19.82
C LYS A 18 4.45 -0.58 -18.40
N ALA A 19 3.64 -0.82 -17.37
CA ALA A 19 4.10 -0.78 -15.98
C ALA A 19 5.23 -1.80 -15.71
N LEU A 20 5.25 -2.95 -16.39
CA LEU A 20 6.33 -3.94 -16.25
C LEU A 20 7.68 -3.40 -16.74
N LYS A 21 7.70 -2.64 -17.82
CA LYS A 21 8.95 -2.01 -18.31
C LYS A 21 9.50 -1.01 -17.30
N LYS A 22 8.62 -0.23 -16.67
CA LYS A 22 9.00 0.74 -15.63
C LYS A 22 9.49 0.04 -14.35
N GLU A 23 8.90 -1.10 -14.02
CA GLU A 23 9.34 -1.96 -12.92
C GLU A 23 10.75 -2.50 -13.16
N ASP A 24 11.05 -2.98 -14.39
CA ASP A 24 12.39 -3.45 -14.77
C ASP A 24 13.45 -2.34 -14.61
N ILE A 25 13.15 -1.11 -15.01
CA ILE A 25 14.04 0.06 -14.83
C ILE A 25 14.31 0.32 -13.33
N LEU A 26 13.28 0.20 -12.48
CA LEU A 26 13.46 0.38 -11.04
C LEU A 26 14.25 -0.76 -10.40
N ILE A 27 14.06 -1.99 -10.88
CA ILE A 27 14.85 -3.14 -10.44
C ILE A 27 16.32 -2.93 -10.81
N GLU A 28 16.63 -2.46 -12.02
CA GLU A 28 17.98 -2.12 -12.42
C GLU A 28 18.59 -1.01 -11.54
N LYS A 29 17.83 0.06 -11.28
CA LYS A 29 18.28 1.20 -10.45
C LYS A 29 18.49 0.85 -8.98
N TYR A 30 17.62 0.04 -8.39
CA TYR A 30 17.58 -0.22 -6.95
C TYR A 30 18.01 -1.63 -6.54
N GLY A 31 18.24 -2.52 -7.51
CA GLY A 31 18.57 -3.93 -7.31
C GLY A 31 17.35 -4.83 -7.07
N SER A 32 16.24 -4.28 -6.59
CA SER A 32 14.96 -4.97 -6.43
C SER A 32 13.82 -3.99 -6.19
N MET A 33 12.57 -4.41 -6.42
CA MET A 33 11.39 -3.60 -6.05
C MET A 33 11.26 -3.40 -4.54
N ASN A 34 11.71 -4.34 -3.71
CA ASN A 34 11.72 -4.15 -2.25
C ASN A 34 12.66 -3.03 -1.84
N ASN A 35 13.85 -2.96 -2.42
CA ASN A 35 14.79 -1.87 -2.17
C ASN A 35 14.24 -0.52 -2.65
N TYR A 36 13.53 -0.51 -3.76
CA TYR A 36 12.81 0.68 -4.21
C TYR A 36 11.77 1.12 -3.17
N TYR A 37 10.90 0.20 -2.69
CA TYR A 37 9.88 0.54 -1.69
C TYR A 37 10.47 1.07 -0.38
N ASP A 38 11.60 0.56 0.03
CA ASP A 38 12.33 1.06 1.20
C ASP A 38 12.77 2.52 1.01
N LYS A 39 13.23 2.87 -0.19
CA LYS A 39 13.73 4.21 -0.52
C LYS A 39 12.66 5.16 -1.05
N ALA A 40 11.50 4.65 -1.46
CA ALA A 40 10.45 5.44 -2.08
C ALA A 40 10.06 6.65 -1.23
N HIS A 41 10.06 7.82 -1.86
CA HIS A 41 9.37 8.98 -1.32
C HIS A 41 7.86 8.79 -1.51
N ILE A 42 7.08 9.02 -0.44
CA ILE A 42 5.63 8.82 -0.46
C ILE A 42 4.95 10.17 -0.62
N ASP A 43 4.20 10.31 -1.71
CA ASP A 43 3.32 11.43 -1.98
C ASP A 43 1.86 10.93 -1.95
N CYS A 44 1.23 11.07 -0.78
CA CYS A 44 -0.05 10.43 -0.51
C CYS A 44 -1.20 11.06 -1.31
N LYS A 45 -1.71 10.34 -2.28
CA LYS A 45 -2.83 10.75 -3.14
C LYS A 45 -4.07 11.15 -2.32
N VAL A 46 -4.35 10.38 -1.27
CA VAL A 46 -5.53 10.59 -0.41
C VAL A 46 -5.44 11.89 0.39
N LEU A 47 -4.25 12.27 0.85
CA LEU A 47 -4.06 13.56 1.52
C LEU A 47 -4.25 14.73 0.57
N LYS A 48 -3.84 14.59 -0.69
CA LYS A 48 -4.06 15.62 -1.72
C LYS A 48 -5.53 15.81 -2.02
N ASP A 49 -6.27 14.71 -2.15
CA ASP A 49 -7.68 14.71 -2.51
C ASP A 49 -8.59 14.90 -1.30
N MET A 50 -8.03 14.99 -0.09
CA MET A 50 -8.76 15.08 1.19
C MET A 50 -9.82 13.97 1.36
N ASN A 51 -9.52 12.78 0.86
CA ASN A 51 -10.39 11.61 0.94
C ASN A 51 -10.10 10.80 2.21
N ILE A 52 -11.08 10.02 2.64
CA ILE A 52 -10.94 9.09 3.75
C ILE A 52 -11.81 7.87 3.50
N TYR A 53 -11.47 6.75 4.12
CA TYR A 53 -12.21 5.51 3.98
C TYR A 53 -12.87 5.12 5.31
N VAL A 54 -14.18 4.84 5.27
CA VAL A 54 -14.92 4.24 6.38
C VAL A 54 -15.40 2.86 5.94
N SER A 55 -15.06 1.83 6.70
CA SER A 55 -15.51 0.47 6.42
C SER A 55 -16.99 0.27 6.76
N ALA A 56 -17.61 -0.79 6.23
CA ALA A 56 -18.99 -1.17 6.57
C ALA A 56 -19.18 -1.43 8.09
N SER A 57 -18.13 -1.82 8.81
CA SER A 57 -18.12 -1.99 10.26
C SER A 57 -17.78 -0.71 11.04
N GLY A 58 -17.69 0.43 10.38
CA GLY A 58 -17.48 1.73 11.01
C GLY A 58 -16.04 2.03 11.42
N HIS A 59 -15.04 1.31 10.88
CA HIS A 59 -13.63 1.64 11.14
C HIS A 59 -13.12 2.69 10.15
N LEU A 60 -12.50 3.74 10.70
CA LEU A 60 -11.91 4.82 9.92
C LEU A 60 -10.47 4.47 9.51
N MET A 61 -10.18 4.53 8.22
CA MET A 61 -8.88 4.21 7.64
C MET A 61 -8.42 5.34 6.72
N PRO A 62 -7.10 5.55 6.53
CA PRO A 62 -6.60 6.60 5.66
C PRO A 62 -7.08 6.45 4.21
N CYS A 63 -7.17 5.23 3.71
CA CYS A 63 -7.59 4.95 2.34
C CYS A 63 -8.00 3.47 2.16
N CYS A 64 -8.63 3.17 1.03
CA CYS A 64 -9.05 1.80 0.68
C CYS A 64 -7.87 0.82 0.58
N TRP A 65 -6.68 1.25 0.14
CA TRP A 65 -5.50 0.36 0.08
C TRP A 65 -4.99 -0.04 1.44
N VAL A 66 -5.01 0.87 2.42
CA VAL A 66 -4.68 0.56 3.82
C VAL A 66 -5.78 -0.31 4.43
N ALA A 67 -7.05 0.02 4.22
CA ALA A 67 -8.18 -0.78 4.67
C ALA A 67 -8.14 -2.21 4.09
N GLY A 68 -7.78 -2.36 2.82
CA GLY A 68 -7.63 -3.65 2.17
C GLY A 68 -6.62 -4.59 2.83
N GLN A 69 -5.67 -4.06 3.62
CA GLN A 69 -4.75 -4.90 4.38
C GLN A 69 -5.45 -5.67 5.51
N LEU A 70 -6.58 -5.18 6.01
CA LEU A 70 -7.36 -5.87 7.06
C LEU A 70 -8.13 -7.07 6.52
N TYR A 71 -8.51 -7.03 5.25
CA TYR A 71 -9.44 -7.99 4.64
C TYR A 71 -8.75 -9.04 3.77
N LYS A 72 -7.47 -9.25 3.98
CA LYS A 72 -6.71 -10.32 3.31
C LYS A 72 -7.06 -11.66 3.93
N TRP A 73 -8.05 -12.33 3.39
CA TRP A 73 -8.59 -13.60 3.90
C TRP A 73 -7.57 -14.77 3.94
N TRP A 74 -6.49 -14.66 3.15
CA TRP A 74 -5.38 -15.63 3.11
C TRP A 74 -4.29 -15.37 4.17
N GLU A 75 -4.35 -14.25 4.86
CA GLU A 75 -3.46 -13.91 5.97
C GLU A 75 -4.23 -13.99 7.28
N LYS A 76 -3.60 -14.54 8.32
CA LYS A 76 -4.21 -14.51 9.66
C LYS A 76 -4.21 -13.06 10.19
N PRO A 77 -5.23 -12.65 10.96
CA PRO A 77 -5.18 -11.39 11.70
C PRO A 77 -3.86 -11.24 12.46
N GLY A 78 -3.25 -10.07 12.38
CA GLY A 78 -1.96 -9.79 13.00
C GLY A 78 -0.72 -10.14 12.17
N GLN A 79 -0.84 -10.85 11.05
CA GLN A 79 0.33 -11.24 10.23
C GLN A 79 0.84 -10.13 9.31
N ASN A 80 -0.02 -9.21 8.87
CA ASN A 80 0.45 -8.13 8.02
C ASN A 80 0.81 -6.86 8.80
N GLN A 81 1.57 -6.00 8.16
CA GLN A 81 2.18 -4.84 8.79
C GLN A 81 1.18 -3.85 9.40
N ILE A 82 -0.05 -3.76 8.88
CA ILE A 82 -1.05 -2.80 9.37
C ILE A 82 -1.47 -3.07 10.81
N TRP A 83 -1.49 -4.34 11.22
CA TRP A 83 -1.88 -4.71 12.59
C TRP A 83 -0.97 -4.10 13.64
N ARG A 84 0.32 -3.96 13.35
CA ARG A 84 1.24 -3.28 14.25
C ARG A 84 0.82 -1.81 14.51
N PHE A 85 0.41 -1.10 13.47
CA PHE A 85 -0.08 0.28 13.62
C PHE A 85 -1.38 0.34 14.40
N ILE A 86 -2.23 -0.67 14.24
CA ILE A 86 -3.50 -0.81 14.97
C ILE A 86 -3.24 -1.13 16.45
N ASP A 87 -2.35 -2.08 16.71
CA ASP A 87 -1.99 -2.49 18.08
C ASP A 87 -1.33 -1.35 18.86
N ASN A 88 -0.50 -0.52 18.18
CA ASN A 88 0.13 0.64 18.79
C ASN A 88 -0.85 1.72 19.29
N VAL A 89 -2.09 1.70 18.83
CA VAL A 89 -3.13 2.64 19.29
C VAL A 89 -4.19 1.98 20.17
N GLY A 90 -3.99 0.73 20.57
CA GLY A 90 -4.90 0.03 21.47
C GLY A 90 -5.84 -0.96 20.79
N GLY A 91 -5.65 -1.21 19.49
CA GLY A 91 -6.43 -2.19 18.73
C GLY A 91 -7.43 -1.59 17.76
N LEU A 92 -8.10 -2.47 17.00
CA LEU A 92 -9.00 -2.07 15.93
C LEU A 92 -10.22 -1.26 16.43
N ASP A 93 -10.64 -1.53 17.64
CA ASP A 93 -11.78 -0.83 18.28
C ASP A 93 -11.54 0.67 18.41
N GLU A 94 -10.29 1.11 18.60
CA GLU A 94 -9.93 2.52 18.68
C GLU A 94 -10.15 3.28 17.36
N LEU A 95 -10.29 2.55 16.26
CA LEU A 95 -10.58 3.13 14.94
C LEU A 95 -12.08 3.18 14.62
N SER A 96 -12.94 2.76 15.56
CA SER A 96 -14.40 2.74 15.37
C SER A 96 -15.01 4.14 15.55
N VAL A 97 -15.52 4.71 14.44
CA VAL A 97 -16.28 5.98 14.52
C VAL A 97 -17.61 5.83 15.24
N LEU A 98 -18.15 4.62 15.31
CA LEU A 98 -19.38 4.32 16.04
C LEU A 98 -19.17 4.37 17.55
N LYS A 99 -17.98 4.01 18.04
CA LYS A 99 -17.61 4.04 19.46
C LYS A 99 -17.09 5.39 19.91
N HIS A 100 -16.25 6.02 19.11
CA HIS A 100 -15.46 7.18 19.53
C HIS A 100 -15.84 8.49 18.82
N GLY A 101 -16.64 8.42 17.77
CA GLY A 101 -16.96 9.55 16.91
C GLY A 101 -15.86 9.85 15.90
N PHE A 102 -16.26 10.42 14.75
CA PHE A 102 -15.38 10.65 13.61
C PHE A 102 -14.15 11.51 13.94
N LYS A 103 -14.38 12.65 14.58
CA LYS A 103 -13.32 13.62 14.90
C LYS A 103 -12.24 13.03 15.79
N LYS A 104 -12.62 12.33 16.85
CA LYS A 104 -11.67 11.74 17.80
C LYS A 104 -10.79 10.69 17.13
N VAL A 105 -11.37 9.84 16.27
CA VAL A 105 -10.59 8.82 15.53
C VAL A 105 -9.67 9.47 14.51
N LEU A 106 -10.14 10.47 13.77
CA LEU A 106 -9.35 11.17 12.75
C LEU A 106 -8.15 11.91 13.36
N GLU A 107 -8.32 12.54 14.51
CA GLU A 107 -7.27 13.28 15.24
C GLU A 107 -6.37 12.37 16.09
N GLY A 108 -6.66 11.06 16.14
CA GLY A 108 -5.91 10.07 16.89
C GLY A 108 -4.55 9.73 16.30
N ASP A 109 -3.76 8.98 17.06
CA ASP A 109 -2.35 8.67 16.74
C ASP A 109 -2.20 7.74 15.54
N PHE A 110 -3.22 6.98 15.15
CA PHE A 110 -3.13 6.01 14.06
C PHE A 110 -2.69 6.65 12.74
N PHE A 111 -3.32 7.75 12.35
CA PHE A 111 -2.99 8.47 11.12
C PHE A 111 -1.61 9.11 11.19
N ASN A 112 -1.28 9.68 12.34
CA ASN A 112 0.02 10.31 12.60
C ASN A 112 1.15 9.27 12.59
N ASN A 113 0.95 8.09 13.16
CA ASN A 113 1.90 6.98 13.18
C ASN A 113 2.19 6.49 11.76
N ILE A 114 1.17 6.33 10.91
CA ILE A 114 1.35 5.96 9.51
C ILE A 114 2.16 7.03 8.78
N LYS A 115 1.79 8.31 8.89
CA LYS A 115 2.49 9.42 8.24
C LYS A 115 3.95 9.53 8.72
N SER A 116 4.18 9.37 10.02
CA SER A 116 5.53 9.39 10.60
C SER A 116 6.38 8.23 10.10
N SER A 117 5.78 7.07 9.82
CA SER A 117 6.48 5.90 9.29
C SER A 117 7.12 6.15 7.92
N TRP A 118 6.59 7.08 7.12
CA TRP A 118 7.12 7.37 5.78
C TRP A 118 8.57 7.88 5.78
N LYS A 119 9.02 8.41 6.91
CA LYS A 119 10.42 8.88 7.10
C LYS A 119 11.40 7.75 7.41
N LYS A 120 10.91 6.54 7.66
CA LYS A 120 11.77 5.38 7.95
C LYS A 120 12.48 4.89 6.69
N SER A 121 13.67 4.32 6.87
CA SER A 121 14.54 3.88 5.77
C SER A 121 14.18 2.53 5.18
N SER A 122 13.31 1.76 5.85
CA SER A 122 12.92 0.41 5.41
C SER A 122 11.45 0.12 5.67
N CYS A 123 10.86 -0.72 4.82
CA CYS A 123 9.52 -1.29 5.00
C CYS A 123 9.53 -2.57 5.86
N THR A 124 10.70 -3.04 6.28
CA THR A 124 10.85 -4.24 7.10
C THR A 124 11.08 -3.88 8.57
N GLY A 125 10.87 -4.86 9.45
CA GLY A 125 11.06 -4.71 10.89
C GLY A 125 9.86 -4.07 11.61
N GLY A 126 9.97 -4.04 12.95
CA GLY A 126 8.91 -3.61 13.86
C GLY A 126 8.48 -2.15 13.70
N ASP A 127 9.39 -1.26 13.30
CA ASP A 127 9.15 0.18 13.13
C ASP A 127 9.15 0.65 11.67
N GLY A 128 9.15 -0.28 10.72
CA GLY A 128 9.31 0.02 9.31
C GLY A 128 8.24 0.96 8.74
N LYS A 129 8.55 1.55 7.60
CA LYS A 129 7.63 2.29 6.75
C LYS A 129 6.45 1.40 6.34
N LEU A 130 5.23 1.93 6.35
CA LEU A 130 4.06 1.16 5.91
C LEU A 130 4.16 0.88 4.41
N LYS A 131 4.52 -0.36 4.06
CA LYS A 131 4.88 -0.78 2.69
C LYS A 131 3.80 -0.49 1.66
N VAL A 132 2.52 -0.66 2.01
CA VAL A 132 1.43 -0.36 1.09
C VAL A 132 1.43 1.10 0.62
N CYS A 133 1.87 2.04 1.46
CA CYS A 133 2.01 3.44 1.07
C CYS A 133 3.14 3.62 0.04
N SER A 134 4.29 2.97 0.22
CA SER A 134 5.37 2.98 -0.78
C SER A 134 4.95 2.40 -2.12
N VAL A 135 4.17 1.30 -2.08
CA VAL A 135 3.69 0.61 -3.30
C VAL A 135 2.66 1.43 -4.06
N LYS A 136 1.76 2.15 -3.36
CA LYS A 136 0.61 2.83 -3.97
C LYS A 136 0.79 4.32 -4.18
N CYS A 137 1.68 4.93 -3.41
CA CYS A 137 1.91 6.37 -3.40
C CYS A 137 3.40 6.75 -3.50
N GLY A 138 4.27 5.81 -3.92
CA GLY A 138 5.66 6.10 -4.24
C GLY A 138 5.76 6.98 -5.49
N THR A 139 6.62 8.01 -5.46
CA THR A 139 6.66 9.03 -6.51
C THR A 139 7.27 8.58 -7.84
N GLU A 140 8.16 7.58 -7.82
CA GLU A 140 8.82 7.10 -9.05
C GLU A 140 8.04 6.00 -9.78
N PHE A 141 7.05 5.39 -9.14
CA PHE A 141 6.27 4.29 -9.71
C PHE A 141 4.81 4.33 -9.28
N ASP A 142 3.95 4.58 -10.24
CA ASP A 142 2.51 4.40 -10.11
C ASP A 142 2.07 3.21 -10.97
N PRO A 143 1.80 2.03 -10.36
CA PRO A 143 1.43 0.85 -11.12
C PRO A 143 0.11 0.98 -11.88
N PHE A 144 -0.75 1.93 -11.48
CA PHE A 144 -2.01 2.18 -12.18
C PHE A 144 -1.85 3.21 -13.29
N GLY A 145 -1.15 4.34 -13.03
CA GLY A 145 -0.88 5.35 -14.05
C GLY A 145 0.02 4.81 -15.15
N ALA A 146 1.09 4.14 -14.79
CA ALA A 146 2.11 3.65 -15.73
C ALA A 146 1.58 2.69 -16.82
N GLN A 147 0.46 2.01 -16.60
CA GLN A 147 -0.14 1.14 -17.64
C GLN A 147 -0.81 1.93 -18.76
N PHE A 148 -1.16 3.21 -18.54
CA PHE A 148 -1.84 4.09 -19.50
C PHE A 148 -0.92 5.17 -20.07
N GLU A 149 0.26 5.37 -19.49
CA GLU A 149 1.24 6.34 -19.99
C GLU A 149 1.75 5.92 -21.37
N GLU A 150 1.70 6.83 -22.36
CA GLU A 150 2.44 6.63 -23.60
C GLU A 150 3.93 6.66 -23.29
N VAL A 151 4.64 5.60 -23.66
CA VAL A 151 6.10 5.60 -23.61
C VAL A 151 6.57 6.49 -24.75
N ASN A 152 6.87 7.74 -24.46
CA ASN A 152 7.60 8.57 -25.39
C ASN A 152 9.00 7.94 -25.57
N THR A 153 9.17 7.28 -26.70
CA THR A 153 10.45 6.71 -27.16
C THR A 153 11.36 7.82 -27.64
#